data_73d8bdd0886f2b082d5a11e48068852b
#
_entry.id   73d8bdd0886f2b082d5a11e48068852b
#
_cell.length_a   1.000
_cell.length_b   1.000
_cell.length_c   1.000
_cell.angle_alpha   90.00
_cell.angle_beta   90.00
_cell.angle_gamma   90.00
#
_symmetry.space_group_name_H-M   'P 1'
#
loop_
_entity.id
_entity.type
_entity.pdbx_description
1 polymer ?
#
loop_
_entity_poly.entity_id
_entity_poly.type
_entity_poly.pdbx_seq_one_letter_code
_entity_poly.pdbx_strand_id
1 'polypeptide(L)'
;MLVLDASATIDLLARTTRGVKVAEHLARDDVAAPELLDVEVLSALWRLVRAGVLTEGAAITAAARLRTMPILRVRHELLTEQAWALRHRVRIADAFYLSCARLLGGALITTDGRLARAPLPGLLVKFLG
;
A
#
# COMPACT_ATOMS: atom_id res chain seq x y z
N MET A 1 3.83 -13.33 5.18
CA MET A 1 4.00 -11.87 5.17
C MET A 1 3.11 -11.24 4.12
N LEU A 2 2.49 -10.12 4.45
CA LEU A 2 1.65 -9.36 3.52
C LEU A 2 2.31 -8.02 3.20
N VAL A 3 2.14 -7.54 1.97
CA VAL A 3 2.62 -6.22 1.56
C VAL A 3 1.39 -5.33 1.34
N LEU A 4 1.39 -4.16 1.96
CA LEU A 4 0.34 -3.15 1.78
C LEU A 4 0.76 -2.13 0.74
N ASP A 5 -0.16 -1.75 -0.16
CA ASP A 5 0.02 -0.56 -0.96
C ASP A 5 -0.57 0.67 -0.26
N ALA A 6 -0.40 1.84 -0.86
CA ALA A 6 -0.89 3.08 -0.28
C ALA A 6 -2.42 3.13 -0.17
N SER A 7 -3.14 2.59 -1.15
CA SER A 7 -4.61 2.59 -1.15
C SER A 7 -5.17 1.81 0.04
N ALA A 8 -4.68 0.60 0.26
CA ALA A 8 -5.10 -0.24 1.37
C ALA A 8 -4.71 0.39 2.73
N THR A 9 -3.54 1.00 2.79
CA THR A 9 -3.06 1.67 4.01
C THR A 9 -3.94 2.87 4.35
N ILE A 10 -4.32 3.68 3.37
CA ILE A 10 -5.20 4.83 3.59
C ILE A 10 -6.56 4.37 4.09
N ASP A 11 -7.15 3.37 3.47
CA ASP A 11 -8.43 2.83 3.91
C ASP A 11 -8.36 2.30 5.35
N LEU A 12 -7.27 1.61 5.69
CA LEU A 12 -7.02 1.12 7.04
C LEU A 12 -6.90 2.27 8.06
N LEU A 13 -6.11 3.30 7.75
CA LEU A 13 -5.88 4.45 8.64
C LEU A 13 -7.11 5.32 8.79
N ALA A 14 -7.88 5.52 7.72
CA ALA A 14 -9.11 6.30 7.72
C ALA A 14 -10.32 5.51 8.24
N ARG A 15 -10.16 4.23 8.53
CA ARG A 15 -11.21 3.35 9.07
C ARG A 15 -12.44 3.27 8.19
N THR A 16 -12.25 3.22 6.88
CA THR A 16 -13.33 3.00 5.91
C THR A 16 -13.84 1.56 6.02
N THR A 17 -14.96 1.26 5.34
CA THR A 17 -15.47 -0.12 5.25
C THR A 17 -14.44 -1.06 4.65
N ARG A 18 -13.71 -0.61 3.61
CA ARG A 18 -12.60 -1.37 3.03
C ARG A 18 -11.46 -1.55 4.02
N GLY A 19 -11.18 -0.53 4.82
CA GLY A 19 -10.16 -0.57 5.85
C GLY A 19 -10.43 -1.62 6.93
N VAL A 20 -11.68 -1.88 7.27
CA VAL A 20 -12.05 -2.96 8.18
C VAL A 20 -11.66 -4.32 7.58
N LYS A 21 -11.94 -4.54 6.30
CA LYS A 21 -11.54 -5.77 5.60
C LYS A 21 -10.02 -5.93 5.56
N VAL A 22 -9.30 -4.84 5.34
CA VAL A 22 -7.84 -4.84 5.37
C VAL A 22 -7.36 -5.26 6.76
N ALA A 23 -7.89 -4.65 7.82
CA ALA A 23 -7.51 -4.97 9.19
C ALA A 23 -7.72 -6.44 9.52
N GLU A 24 -8.83 -7.03 9.08
CA GLU A 24 -9.12 -8.44 9.28
C GLU A 24 -8.07 -9.34 8.60
N HIS A 25 -7.64 -8.96 7.40
CA HIS A 25 -6.60 -9.70 6.67
C HIS A 25 -5.22 -9.63 7.35
N LEU A 26 -4.92 -8.50 8.01
CA LEU A 26 -3.62 -8.28 8.64
C LEU A 26 -3.50 -8.88 10.05
N ALA A 27 -4.62 -9.26 10.67
CA ALA A 27 -4.70 -9.53 12.11
C ALA A 27 -3.71 -10.58 12.61
N ARG A 28 -3.21 -11.47 11.75
CA ARG A 28 -2.32 -12.57 12.13
C ARG A 28 -1.08 -12.68 11.27
N ASP A 29 -0.73 -11.63 10.54
CA ASP A 29 0.37 -11.68 9.60
C ASP A 29 1.32 -10.51 9.81
N ASP A 30 2.58 -10.73 9.50
CA ASP A 30 3.55 -9.66 9.44
C ASP A 30 3.31 -8.82 8.19
N VAL A 31 3.52 -7.52 8.29
CA VAL A 31 3.23 -6.56 7.25
C VAL A 31 4.49 -5.84 6.83
N ALA A 32 4.67 -5.69 5.53
CA ALA A 32 5.77 -4.94 4.94
C ALA A 32 5.26 -4.00 3.85
N ALA A 33 6.09 -3.05 3.49
CA ALA A 33 5.86 -2.16 2.36
C ALA A 33 7.20 -1.54 1.93
N PRO A 34 7.33 -1.07 0.69
CA PRO A 34 8.50 -0.28 0.33
C PRO A 34 8.49 1.06 1.07
N GLU A 35 9.65 1.66 1.21
CA GLU A 35 9.80 2.98 1.85
C GLU A 35 8.89 4.05 1.23
N LEU A 36 8.58 3.91 -0.05
CA LEU A 36 7.65 4.76 -0.78
C LEU A 36 6.29 4.90 -0.09
N LEU A 37 5.88 3.93 0.70
CA LEU A 37 4.58 3.93 1.37
C LEU A 37 4.32 5.23 2.12
N ASP A 38 5.29 5.68 2.92
CA ASP A 38 5.11 6.88 3.75
C ASP A 38 4.86 8.12 2.89
N VAL A 39 5.62 8.27 1.81
CA VAL A 39 5.46 9.41 0.89
C VAL A 39 4.08 9.38 0.22
N GLU A 40 3.68 8.24 -0.29
CA GLU A 40 2.41 8.11 -1.00
C GLU A 40 1.21 8.30 -0.08
N VAL A 41 1.27 7.74 1.13
CA VAL A 41 0.19 7.91 2.11
C VAL A 41 0.04 9.37 2.51
N LEU A 42 1.13 10.05 2.85
CA LEU A 42 1.06 11.46 3.22
C LEU A 42 0.56 12.32 2.06
N SER A 43 1.02 12.05 0.84
CA SER A 43 0.54 12.77 -0.36
C SER A 43 -0.96 12.58 -0.58
N ALA A 44 -1.45 11.37 -0.39
CA ALA A 44 -2.87 11.08 -0.55
C ALA A 44 -3.72 11.69 0.57
N LEU A 45 -3.26 11.66 1.82
CA LEU A 45 -3.95 12.31 2.93
C LEU A 45 -4.08 13.81 2.68
N TRP A 46 -3.01 14.46 2.23
CA TRP A 46 -3.04 15.88 1.91
C TRP A 46 -4.01 16.20 0.77
N ARG A 47 -4.02 15.38 -0.26
CA ARG A 47 -4.98 15.53 -1.38
C ARG A 47 -6.42 15.41 -0.90
N LEU A 48 -6.72 14.47 0.00
CA LEU A 48 -8.06 14.26 0.54
C LEU A 48 -8.50 15.45 1.43
N VAL A 49 -7.60 16.02 2.19
CA VAL A 49 -7.87 17.25 2.98
C VAL A 49 -8.20 18.40 2.04
N ARG A 50 -7.39 18.62 1.02
CA ARG A 50 -7.61 19.71 0.04
C ARG A 50 -8.90 19.56 -0.75
N ALA A 51 -9.32 18.32 -0.99
CA ALA A 51 -10.58 18.02 -1.66
C ALA A 51 -11.81 18.10 -0.75
N GLY A 52 -11.60 18.35 0.55
CA GLY A 52 -12.70 18.41 1.52
C GLY A 52 -13.27 17.05 1.91
N VAL A 53 -12.59 15.94 1.55
CA VAL A 53 -13.03 14.58 1.87
C VAL A 53 -12.64 14.18 3.29
N LEU A 54 -11.48 14.62 3.75
CA LEU A 54 -10.98 14.40 5.10
C LEU A 54 -10.79 15.74 5.81
N THR A 55 -11.12 15.75 7.12
CA THR A 55 -10.75 16.90 7.95
C THR A 55 -9.25 16.88 8.23
N GLU A 56 -8.69 18.04 8.49
CA GLU A 56 -7.27 18.16 8.86
C GLU A 56 -6.95 17.35 10.11
N GLY A 57 -7.84 17.36 11.11
CA GLY A 57 -7.68 16.57 12.33
C GLY A 57 -7.64 15.07 12.07
N ALA A 58 -8.53 14.56 11.19
CA ALA A 58 -8.54 13.16 10.81
C ALA A 58 -7.24 12.75 10.09
N ALA A 59 -6.73 13.62 9.23
CA ALA A 59 -5.48 13.38 8.52
C ALA A 59 -4.27 13.35 9.47
N ILE A 60 -4.23 14.26 10.44
CA ILE A 60 -3.19 14.28 11.48
C ILE A 60 -3.19 12.97 12.26
N THR A 61 -4.37 12.49 12.67
CA THR A 61 -4.51 11.22 13.38
C THR A 61 -4.04 10.04 12.52
N ALA A 62 -4.43 10.02 11.24
CA ALA A 62 -4.01 8.96 10.32
C ALA A 62 -2.49 8.95 10.11
N ALA A 63 -1.88 10.12 9.93
CA ALA A 63 -0.43 10.24 9.79
C ALA A 63 0.31 9.76 11.04
N ALA A 64 -0.20 10.08 12.23
CA ALA A 64 0.39 9.61 13.48
C ALA A 64 0.31 8.08 13.61
N ARG A 65 -0.80 7.48 13.20
CA ARG A 65 -0.97 6.02 13.18
C ARG A 65 0.00 5.35 12.22
N LEU A 66 0.21 5.93 11.04
CA LEU A 66 1.18 5.40 10.08
C LEU A 66 2.56 5.25 10.71
N ARG A 67 2.98 6.25 11.46
CA ARG A 67 4.30 6.25 12.10
C ARG A 67 4.46 5.12 13.12
N THR A 68 3.37 4.74 13.80
CA THR A 68 3.41 3.74 14.87
C THR A 68 2.99 2.34 14.42
N MET A 69 2.51 2.18 13.20
CA MET A 69 2.16 0.86 12.68
C MET A 69 3.41 -0.03 12.55
N PRO A 70 3.33 -1.30 12.97
CA PRO A 70 4.45 -2.23 12.87
C PRO A 70 4.59 -2.74 11.43
N ILE A 71 5.10 -1.90 10.54
CA ILE A 71 5.33 -2.22 9.13
C ILE A 71 6.84 -2.28 8.91
N LEU A 72 7.33 -3.39 8.35
CA LEU A 72 8.71 -3.48 7.87
C LEU A 72 8.82 -2.66 6.58
N ARG A 73 9.62 -1.59 6.59
CA ARG A 73 9.90 -0.82 5.39
C ARG A 73 11.09 -1.38 4.65
N VAL A 74 10.86 -1.77 3.40
CA VAL A 74 11.87 -2.36 2.53
C VAL A 74 12.55 -1.25 1.73
N ARG A 75 13.88 -1.24 1.72
CA ARG A 75 14.68 -0.22 1.02
C ARG A 75 14.48 -0.31 -0.48
N HIS A 76 14.36 0.83 -1.14
CA HIS A 76 14.11 0.91 -2.58
C HIS A 76 15.22 0.26 -3.40
N GLU A 77 16.45 0.37 -2.99
CA GLU A 77 17.57 -0.20 -3.75
C GLU A 77 17.46 -1.72 -3.93
N LEU A 78 16.76 -2.40 -3.03
CA LEU A 78 16.50 -3.84 -3.16
C LEU A 78 15.41 -4.17 -4.18
N LEU A 79 14.67 -3.16 -4.64
CA LEU A 79 13.47 -3.32 -5.47
C LEU A 79 13.65 -2.79 -6.89
N THR A 80 14.69 -1.99 -7.14
CA THR A 80 14.81 -1.23 -8.39
C THR A 80 14.90 -2.11 -9.63
N GLU A 81 15.64 -3.21 -9.58
CA GLU A 81 15.79 -4.09 -10.74
C GLU A 81 14.45 -4.69 -11.18
N GLN A 82 13.71 -5.24 -10.23
CA GLN A 82 12.40 -5.84 -10.51
C GLN A 82 11.35 -4.80 -10.88
N ALA A 83 11.37 -3.64 -10.21
CA ALA A 83 10.46 -2.56 -10.54
C ALA A 83 10.67 -2.09 -11.98
N TRP A 84 11.92 -1.94 -12.41
CA TRP A 84 12.24 -1.58 -13.78
C TRP A 84 11.74 -2.61 -14.79
N ALA A 85 11.84 -3.90 -14.46
CA ALA A 85 11.34 -4.97 -15.30
C ALA A 85 9.82 -4.92 -15.52
N LEU A 86 9.07 -4.35 -14.58
CA LEU A 86 7.61 -4.22 -14.65
C LEU A 86 7.13 -2.92 -15.32
N ARG A 87 8.03 -2.05 -15.78
CA ARG A 87 7.70 -0.71 -16.27
C ARG A 87 6.66 -0.65 -17.39
N HIS A 88 6.58 -1.69 -18.22
CA HIS A 88 5.63 -1.74 -19.32
C HIS A 88 4.23 -2.22 -18.91
N ARG A 89 4.08 -2.71 -17.69
CA ARG A 89 2.84 -3.33 -17.22
C ARG A 89 2.09 -2.48 -16.22
N VAL A 90 2.81 -1.73 -15.37
CA VAL A 90 2.25 -0.91 -14.30
C VAL A 90 3.05 0.38 -14.15
N ARG A 91 2.50 1.33 -13.42
CA ARG A 91 3.25 2.54 -13.05
C ARG A 91 4.45 2.15 -12.17
N ILE A 92 5.51 2.95 -12.22
CA ILE A 92 6.73 2.68 -11.44
C ILE A 92 6.43 2.55 -9.94
N ALA A 93 5.59 3.43 -9.38
CA ALA A 93 5.22 3.32 -7.97
C ALA A 93 4.59 1.97 -7.64
N ASP A 94 3.63 1.51 -8.47
CA ASP A 94 3.00 0.20 -8.30
C ASP A 94 4.02 -0.93 -8.45
N ALA A 95 4.98 -0.77 -9.36
CA ALA A 95 6.04 -1.76 -9.55
C ALA A 95 6.89 -1.96 -8.29
N PHE A 96 7.12 -0.92 -7.49
CA PHE A 96 7.81 -1.05 -6.21
C PHE A 96 7.04 -1.91 -5.23
N TYR A 97 5.71 -1.74 -5.13
CA TYR A 97 4.89 -2.57 -4.25
C TYR A 97 4.88 -4.04 -4.69
N LEU A 98 4.74 -4.28 -5.99
CA LEU A 98 4.74 -5.63 -6.55
C LEU A 98 6.10 -6.30 -6.37
N SER A 99 7.18 -5.58 -6.56
CA SER A 99 8.53 -6.08 -6.36
C SER A 99 8.80 -6.42 -4.90
N CYS A 100 8.26 -5.62 -3.98
CA CYS A 100 8.33 -5.87 -2.55
C CYS A 100 7.63 -7.20 -2.20
N ALA A 101 6.42 -7.41 -2.71
CA ALA A 101 5.68 -8.64 -2.49
C ALA A 101 6.44 -9.86 -3.05
N ARG A 102 7.01 -9.73 -4.23
CA ARG A 102 7.80 -10.80 -4.85
C ARG A 102 9.05 -11.13 -4.04
N LEU A 103 9.79 -10.10 -3.63
CA LEU A 103 11.02 -10.27 -2.85
C LEU A 103 10.75 -11.04 -1.55
N LEU A 104 9.64 -10.74 -0.89
CA LEU A 104 9.27 -11.33 0.39
C LEU A 104 8.46 -12.63 0.26
N GLY A 105 8.12 -13.03 -0.95
CA GLY A 105 7.30 -14.22 -1.19
C GLY A 105 5.88 -14.08 -0.63
N GLY A 106 5.36 -12.83 -0.57
CA GLY A 106 4.07 -12.52 0.03
C GLY A 106 3.03 -12.05 -0.98
N ALA A 107 1.81 -11.82 -0.50
CA ALA A 107 0.73 -11.25 -1.29
C ALA A 107 0.68 -9.73 -1.12
N LEU A 108 0.37 -9.02 -2.22
CA LEU A 108 0.07 -7.60 -2.17
C LEU A 108 -1.40 -7.40 -1.86
N ILE A 109 -1.70 -6.62 -0.83
CA ILE A 109 -3.06 -6.21 -0.45
C ILE A 109 -3.31 -4.82 -1.00
N THR A 110 -4.34 -4.68 -1.81
CA THR A 110 -4.73 -3.41 -2.43
C THR A 110 -6.23 -3.20 -2.37
N THR A 111 -6.65 -1.94 -2.32
CA THR A 111 -8.04 -1.54 -2.56
C THR A 111 -8.18 -0.79 -3.88
N ASP A 112 -7.13 -0.77 -4.69
CA ASP A 112 -7.12 -0.18 -6.04
C ASP A 112 -7.49 -1.26 -7.08
N GLY A 113 -8.73 -1.19 -7.59
CA GLY A 113 -9.22 -2.14 -8.59
C GLY A 113 -8.43 -2.10 -9.90
N ARG A 114 -7.82 -0.98 -10.24
CA ARG A 114 -6.99 -0.84 -11.44
C ARG A 114 -5.75 -1.74 -11.33
N LEU A 115 -5.08 -1.72 -10.19
CA LEU A 115 -3.90 -2.57 -9.94
C LEU A 115 -4.29 -4.05 -9.88
N ALA A 116 -5.43 -4.36 -9.27
CA ALA A 116 -5.95 -5.73 -9.19
C ALA A 116 -6.23 -6.35 -10.56
N ARG A 117 -6.55 -5.53 -11.57
CA ARG A 117 -6.85 -5.99 -12.93
C ARG A 117 -5.62 -6.08 -13.83
N ALA A 118 -4.46 -5.63 -13.39
CA ALA A 118 -3.24 -5.66 -14.18
C ALA A 118 -2.80 -7.13 -14.42
N PRO A 119 -2.39 -7.50 -15.65
CA PRO A 119 -1.91 -8.85 -15.94
C PRO A 119 -0.50 -9.05 -15.39
N LEU A 120 -0.40 -9.70 -14.23
CA LEU A 120 0.85 -9.88 -13.49
C LEU A 120 1.09 -11.36 -13.17
N PRO A 121 1.57 -12.15 -14.15
CA PRO A 121 1.81 -13.58 -13.93
C PRO A 121 2.78 -13.83 -12.78
N GLY A 122 2.44 -14.80 -11.94
CA GLY A 122 3.30 -15.20 -10.81
C GLY A 122 3.28 -14.28 -9.61
N LEU A 123 2.41 -13.25 -9.61
CA LEU A 123 2.23 -12.34 -8.48
C LEU A 123 0.84 -12.51 -7.87
N LEU A 124 0.80 -12.65 -6.56
CA LEU A 124 -0.47 -12.74 -5.83
C LEU A 124 -0.89 -11.34 -5.38
N VAL A 125 -1.98 -10.85 -5.94
CA VAL A 125 -2.59 -9.57 -5.57
C VAL A 125 -3.98 -9.85 -5.03
N LYS A 126 -4.24 -9.42 -3.80
CA LYS A 126 -5.56 -9.53 -3.16
C LYS A 126 -6.25 -8.17 -3.17
N PHE A 127 -7.38 -8.13 -3.87
CA PHE A 127 -8.22 -6.93 -3.92
C PHE A 127 -9.28 -6.98 -2.83
N LEU A 128 -9.31 -5.95 -1.99
CA LEU A 128 -10.27 -5.79 -0.91
C LEU A 128 -11.15 -4.55 -1.12
N GLY A 129 -11.65 -4.41 -2.31
CA GLY A 129 -12.49 -3.28 -2.70
C GLY A 129 -13.93 -3.31 -2.23
#